data_ebf0fba4f8ab0155d14fed30784792bd
#
_entry.id   ebf0fba4f8ab0155d14fed30784792bd
#
_cell.length_a   1.000
_cell.length_b   1.000
_cell.length_c   1.000
_cell.angle_alpha   90.00
_cell.angle_beta   90.00
_cell.angle_gamma   90.00
#
_symmetry.space_group_name_H-M   'P 1'
#
loop_
_entity.id
_entity.type
_entity.pdbx_description
1 polymer ?
#
loop_
_entity_poly.entity_id
_entity_poly.type
_entity_poly.pdbx_seq_one_letter_code
_entity_poly.pdbx_strand_id
1 'polypeptide(L)'
;MCIRDRTQAEPEPEKVFDMVEQMPTFPGGQQELMSYLGKNIKYPTIAQENGTQGRVIIQFVVERDGSITDVRVARGVDPYLDKEAVRVVKSMPKWIPGKQNGKAVRVKFTVPVMFRLQ
;
A
#
# COMPACT_ATOMS: atom_id res chain seq x y z
N MET A 1 -31.41 19.07 13.92
CA MET A 1 -31.08 18.58 13.53
C MET A 1 -30.92 17.76 13.29
N CYS A 2 -30.70 17.70 13.31
CA CYS A 2 -30.31 16.97 12.98
C CYS A 2 -30.11 16.23 12.53
N ILE A 3 -30.02 16.02 12.36
CA ILE A 3 -29.61 15.28 11.95
C ILE A 3 -29.17 14.69 11.46
N ARG A 4 -28.87 14.77 11.28
CA ARG A 4 -28.33 14.23 10.67
C ARG A 4 -27.79 13.32 10.85
N ASP A 5 -27.68 13.35 11.31
CA ASP A 5 -27.09 12.57 11.51
C ASP A 5 -27.06 11.53 11.43
N ARG A 6 -27.22 11.43 11.26
CA ARG A 6 -27.16 10.67 11.15
C ARG A 6 -26.74 9.74 11.03
N THR A 7 -26.61 9.61 11.06
CA THR A 7 -26.33 8.97 10.96
C THR A 7 -25.67 8.21 11.02
N GLN A 8 -25.24 8.10 11.11
CA GLN A 8 -24.38 7.40 11.25
C GLN A 8 -24.06 6.13 11.71
N ALA A 9 -24.35 5.34 11.90
CA ALA A 9 -24.04 4.06 12.49
C ALA A 9 -23.32 3.14 11.54
N GLU A 10 -23.49 3.32 10.28
CA GLU A 10 -22.77 2.55 9.28
C GLU A 10 -21.57 3.32 8.76
N PRO A 11 -20.44 2.61 8.54
CA PRO A 11 -19.30 3.28 7.93
C PRO A 11 -19.64 3.75 6.53
N GLU A 12 -19.21 4.94 6.18
CA GLU A 12 -19.42 5.46 4.85
C GLU A 12 -18.55 4.69 3.87
N PRO A 13 -19.07 4.42 2.65
CA PRO A 13 -18.27 3.70 1.66
C PRO A 13 -16.92 4.34 1.35
N GLU A 14 -16.83 5.66 1.45
CA GLU A 14 -15.61 6.41 1.17
C GLU A 14 -14.66 6.46 2.34
N LYS A 15 -15.11 6.05 3.51
CA LYS A 15 -14.25 6.15 4.70
C LYS A 15 -13.08 5.19 4.58
N VAL A 16 -11.89 5.70 4.87
CA VAL A 16 -10.66 4.91 4.87
C VAL A 16 -10.26 4.66 6.31
N PHE A 17 -10.06 3.39 6.65
CA PHE A 17 -9.66 2.99 7.99
C PHE A 17 -8.16 2.85 8.07
N ASP A 18 -7.58 3.22 9.21
CA ASP A 18 -6.16 2.98 9.47
C ASP A 18 -5.95 1.60 10.09
N MET A 19 -6.92 1.13 10.84
CA MET A 19 -6.83 -0.15 11.52
C MET A 19 -8.22 -0.76 11.62
N VAL A 20 -8.31 -2.04 11.32
CA VAL A 20 -9.57 -2.77 11.33
C VAL A 20 -9.35 -4.14 11.96
N GLU A 21 -10.45 -4.85 12.21
CA GLU A 21 -10.38 -6.17 12.84
C GLU A 21 -9.56 -7.15 12.01
N GLN A 22 -9.73 -7.12 10.71
CA GLN A 22 -8.94 -7.94 9.80
C GLN A 22 -8.23 -7.03 8.82
N MET A 23 -6.92 -6.90 8.98
CA MET A 23 -6.13 -6.04 8.10
C MET A 23 -6.03 -6.68 6.71
N PRO A 24 -5.90 -5.84 5.67
CA PRO A 24 -5.73 -6.40 4.33
C PRO A 24 -4.42 -7.17 4.22
N THR A 25 -4.41 -8.19 3.37
CA THR A 25 -3.23 -9.01 3.16
C THR A 25 -2.97 -9.20 1.68
N PHE A 26 -1.71 -9.38 1.33
CA PHE A 26 -1.32 -9.73 -0.02
C PHE A 26 -1.67 -11.21 -0.27
N PRO A 27 -2.11 -11.58 -1.47
CA PRO A 27 -2.38 -12.99 -1.76
C PRO A 27 -1.14 -13.84 -1.50
N GLY A 28 -1.28 -14.84 -0.65
CA GLY A 28 -0.16 -15.67 -0.23
C GLY A 28 0.55 -15.19 1.01
N GLY A 29 0.18 -14.02 1.55
CA GLY A 29 0.72 -13.50 2.79
C GLY A 29 1.90 -12.58 2.61
N GLN A 30 2.51 -12.19 3.72
CA GLN A 30 3.58 -11.20 3.71
C GLN A 30 4.83 -11.70 2.97
N GLN A 31 5.12 -12.99 3.06
CA GLN A 31 6.28 -13.54 2.35
C GLN A 31 6.11 -13.39 0.84
N GLU A 32 4.91 -13.64 0.35
CA GLU A 32 4.64 -13.47 -1.08
C GLU A 32 4.74 -12.00 -1.49
N LEU A 33 4.31 -11.10 -0.61
CA LEU A 33 4.45 -9.68 -0.85
C LEU A 33 5.93 -9.30 -1.02
N MET A 34 6.77 -9.73 -0.09
CA MET A 34 8.20 -9.42 -0.16
C MET A 34 8.83 -10.04 -1.40
N SER A 35 8.44 -11.27 -1.73
CA SER A 35 8.93 -11.95 -2.92
C SER A 35 8.51 -11.21 -4.19
N TYR A 36 7.26 -10.78 -4.26
CA TYR A 36 6.76 -10.03 -5.41
C TYR A 36 7.54 -8.73 -5.60
N LEU A 37 7.73 -7.99 -4.51
CA LEU A 37 8.47 -6.74 -4.59
C LEU A 37 9.90 -6.98 -5.05
N GLY A 38 10.55 -8.00 -4.51
CA GLY A 38 11.93 -8.32 -4.88
C GLY A 38 12.08 -8.76 -6.33
N LYS A 39 11.08 -9.45 -6.87
CA LYS A 39 11.13 -9.92 -8.25
C LYS A 39 10.80 -8.85 -9.27
N ASN A 40 9.93 -7.94 -8.92
CA ASN A 40 9.39 -6.98 -9.88
C ASN A 40 10.03 -5.60 -9.79
N ILE A 41 10.78 -5.33 -8.75
CA ILE A 41 11.43 -4.05 -8.59
C ILE A 41 12.66 -4.00 -9.50
N LYS A 42 12.82 -2.87 -10.19
CA LYS A 42 13.99 -2.65 -11.05
C LYS A 42 14.79 -1.51 -10.45
N TYR A 43 16.03 -1.80 -10.13
CA TYR A 43 16.90 -0.77 -9.56
C TYR A 43 17.22 0.26 -10.64
N PRO A 44 16.87 1.53 -10.45
CA PRO A 44 17.18 2.54 -11.47
C PRO A 44 18.68 2.65 -11.69
N THR A 45 19.09 2.71 -12.96
CA THR A 45 20.50 2.75 -13.32
C THR A 45 21.21 3.94 -12.67
N ILE A 46 20.56 5.10 -12.66
CA ILE A 46 21.15 6.30 -12.07
C ILE A 46 21.40 6.09 -10.58
N ALA A 47 20.45 5.47 -9.88
CA ALA A 47 20.61 5.20 -8.46
C ALA A 47 21.73 4.19 -8.21
N GLN A 48 21.86 3.18 -9.08
CA GLN A 48 22.96 2.23 -8.97
C GLN A 48 24.32 2.92 -9.14
N GLU A 49 24.41 3.80 -10.13
CA GLU A 49 25.65 4.51 -10.40
C GLU A 49 26.06 5.42 -9.25
N ASN A 50 25.07 6.00 -8.59
CA ASN A 50 25.31 6.91 -7.47
C ASN A 50 25.46 6.16 -6.14
N GLY A 51 25.26 4.85 -6.14
CA GLY A 51 25.33 4.07 -4.91
C GLY A 51 24.18 4.36 -3.96
N THR A 52 23.06 4.85 -4.49
CA THR A 52 21.90 5.21 -3.67
C THR A 52 21.15 3.97 -3.26
N GLN A 53 20.92 3.80 -1.97
CA GLN A 53 20.14 2.69 -1.45
C GLN A 53 19.38 3.14 -0.23
N GLY A 54 18.37 2.38 0.14
CA GLY A 54 17.54 2.72 1.28
C GLY A 54 16.17 2.08 1.19
N ARG A 55 15.30 2.53 2.06
CA ARG A 55 13.95 1.99 2.18
C ARG A 55 12.93 3.09 1.90
N VAL A 56 12.11 2.87 0.88
CA VAL A 56 11.05 3.80 0.54
C VAL A 56 9.76 3.29 1.17
N ILE A 57 9.10 4.14 1.93
CA ILE A 57 7.84 3.78 2.58
C ILE A 57 6.70 4.26 1.69
N ILE A 58 5.89 3.33 1.21
CA ILE A 58 4.76 3.63 0.32
C ILE A 58 3.47 3.40 1.10
N GLN A 59 2.59 4.38 1.02
CA GLN A 59 1.26 4.31 1.62
C GLN A 59 0.23 4.22 0.50
N PHE A 60 -0.74 3.35 0.67
CA PHE A 60 -1.80 3.20 -0.31
C PHE A 60 -3.07 2.72 0.38
N VAL A 61 -4.16 2.74 -0.37
CA VAL A 61 -5.45 2.28 0.13
C VAL A 61 -5.79 0.97 -0.55
N VAL A 62 -6.13 -0.05 0.25
CA VAL A 62 -6.67 -1.30 -0.27
C VAL A 62 -8.17 -1.15 -0.28
N GLU A 63 -8.75 -1.13 -1.48
CA GLU A 63 -10.18 -0.92 -1.66
C GLU A 63 -10.97 -2.16 -1.24
N ARG A 64 -12.28 -2.01 -1.18
CA ARG A 64 -13.16 -3.10 -0.76
C ARG A 64 -13.09 -4.31 -1.69
N ASP A 65 -12.70 -4.09 -2.94
CA ASP A 65 -12.52 -5.18 -3.90
C ASP A 65 -11.07 -5.67 -3.97
N GLY A 66 -10.19 -5.12 -3.13
CA GLY A 66 -8.80 -5.50 -3.10
C GLY A 66 -7.88 -4.70 -4.00
N SER A 67 -8.43 -3.81 -4.82
CA SER A 67 -7.60 -2.99 -5.70
C SER A 67 -6.80 -1.96 -4.90
N ILE A 68 -5.69 -1.51 -5.48
CA ILE A 68 -4.80 -0.55 -4.84
C ILE A 68 -5.04 0.83 -5.43
N THR A 69 -5.30 1.81 -4.57
CA THR A 69 -5.53 3.18 -4.99
C THR A 69 -4.78 4.14 -4.09
N ASP A 70 -4.76 5.41 -4.48
CA ASP A 70 -4.20 6.50 -3.68
C ASP A 70 -2.77 6.19 -3.23
N VAL A 71 -1.95 5.69 -4.16
CA VAL A 71 -0.55 5.34 -3.87
C VAL A 71 0.26 6.61 -3.73
N ARG A 72 0.99 6.72 -2.63
CA ARG A 72 1.84 7.88 -2.38
C ARG A 72 3.07 7.48 -1.57
N VAL A 73 4.12 8.29 -1.67
CA VAL A 73 5.34 8.09 -0.91
C VAL A 73 5.15 8.71 0.46
N ALA A 74 5.15 7.88 1.50
CA ALA A 74 5.06 8.38 2.87
C ALA A 74 6.44 8.85 3.34
N ARG A 75 7.49 8.15 2.91
CA ARG A 75 8.86 8.52 3.25
C ARG A 75 9.78 8.10 2.11
N GLY A 76 10.39 9.08 1.46
CA GLY A 76 11.25 8.83 0.33
C GLY A 76 12.72 8.81 0.69
N VAL A 77 13.52 8.31 -0.23
CA VAL A 77 14.98 8.28 -0.12
C VAL A 77 15.58 9.10 -1.25
N ASP A 78 15.09 8.88 -2.46
CA ASP A 78 15.65 9.45 -3.68
C ASP A 78 14.55 9.46 -4.73
N PRO A 79 14.45 10.52 -5.57
CA PRO A 79 13.36 10.58 -6.56
C PRO A 79 13.28 9.37 -7.47
N TYR A 80 14.42 8.81 -7.87
CA TYR A 80 14.42 7.64 -8.75
C TYR A 80 13.94 6.39 -8.04
N LEU A 81 14.38 6.18 -6.80
CA LEU A 81 13.92 5.05 -6.01
C LEU A 81 12.45 5.19 -5.65
N ASP A 82 12.02 6.40 -5.30
CA ASP A 82 10.62 6.67 -4.95
C ASP A 82 9.71 6.35 -6.12
N LYS A 83 10.10 6.78 -7.32
CA LYS A 83 9.30 6.55 -8.53
C LYS A 83 9.18 5.05 -8.82
N GLU A 84 10.27 4.33 -8.69
CA GLU A 84 10.25 2.88 -8.94
C GLU A 84 9.40 2.16 -7.88
N ALA A 85 9.49 2.58 -6.62
CA ALA A 85 8.67 1.99 -5.57
C ALA A 85 7.18 2.18 -5.86
N VAL A 86 6.79 3.38 -6.28
CA VAL A 86 5.40 3.65 -6.64
C VAL A 86 4.98 2.77 -7.82
N ARG A 87 5.84 2.64 -8.82
CA ARG A 87 5.52 1.82 -10.00
C ARG A 87 5.25 0.37 -9.60
N VAL A 88 6.11 -0.21 -8.78
CA VAL A 88 5.97 -1.62 -8.43
C VAL A 88 4.74 -1.85 -7.55
N VAL A 89 4.44 -0.89 -6.65
CA VAL A 89 3.25 -1.01 -5.82
C VAL A 89 1.99 -0.95 -6.67
N LYS A 90 1.96 -0.05 -7.66
CA LYS A 90 0.80 0.06 -8.53
C LYS A 90 0.60 -1.17 -9.41
N SER A 91 1.65 -1.96 -9.64
CA SER A 91 1.57 -3.14 -10.48
C SER A 91 1.11 -4.39 -9.72
N MET A 92 0.95 -4.28 -8.40
CA MET A 92 0.56 -5.44 -7.60
C MET A 92 -0.83 -5.96 -7.95
N PRO A 93 -1.04 -7.28 -7.83
CA PRO A 93 -2.38 -7.83 -8.04
C PRO A 93 -3.32 -7.40 -6.92
N LYS A 94 -4.58 -7.76 -7.05
CA LYS A 94 -5.55 -7.42 -6.01
C LYS A 94 -5.20 -8.08 -4.70
N TRP A 95 -5.37 -7.31 -3.64
CA TRP A 95 -5.16 -7.77 -2.28
C TRP A 95 -6.43 -8.40 -1.73
N ILE A 96 -6.30 -9.10 -0.61
CA ILE A 96 -7.44 -9.54 0.18
C ILE A 96 -7.83 -8.34 1.03
N PRO A 97 -9.04 -7.78 0.83
CA PRO A 97 -9.38 -6.54 1.53
C PRO A 97 -9.50 -6.72 3.03
N GLY A 98 -9.29 -5.64 3.76
CA GLY A 98 -9.53 -5.62 5.20
C GLY A 98 -11.01 -5.68 5.50
N LYS A 99 -11.35 -6.14 6.71
CA LYS A 99 -12.75 -6.29 7.11
C LYS A 99 -12.99 -5.71 8.48
N GLN A 100 -14.14 -5.09 8.63
CA GLN A 100 -14.61 -4.58 9.90
C GLN A 100 -16.04 -5.06 10.07
N ASN A 101 -16.32 -5.76 11.16
CA ASN A 101 -17.65 -6.33 11.43
C ASN A 101 -18.11 -7.24 10.28
N GLY A 102 -17.18 -8.01 9.71
CA GLY A 102 -17.51 -8.94 8.63
C GLY A 102 -17.70 -8.33 7.27
N LYS A 103 -17.52 -7.02 7.15
CA LYS A 103 -17.70 -6.31 5.88
C LYS A 103 -16.37 -5.80 5.35
N ALA A 104 -16.15 -5.95 4.04
CA ALA A 104 -14.96 -5.40 3.41
C ALA A 104 -14.99 -3.88 3.47
N VAL A 105 -13.87 -3.27 3.85
CA VAL A 105 -13.76 -1.82 3.98
C VAL A 105 -12.46 -1.35 3.34
N ARG A 106 -12.40 -0.06 3.07
CA ARG A 106 -11.19 0.57 2.57
C ARG A 106 -10.21 0.75 3.72
N VAL A 107 -8.98 0.30 3.55
CA VAL A 107 -7.97 0.38 4.61
C VAL A 107 -6.70 1.00 4.06
N LYS A 108 -6.16 1.94 4.79
CA LYS A 108 -4.86 2.54 4.49
C LYS A 108 -3.78 1.57 4.97
N PHE A 109 -2.86 1.25 4.09
CA PHE A 109 -1.79 0.32 4.40
C PHE A 109 -0.46 0.90 3.97
N THR A 110 0.59 0.50 4.67
CA THR A 110 1.93 1.02 4.41
C THR A 110 2.88 -0.15 4.21
N VAL A 111 3.73 -0.06 3.20
CA VAL A 111 4.68 -1.12 2.89
C VAL A 111 6.05 -0.53 2.64
N PRO A 112 7.13 -1.14 3.18
CA PRO A 112 8.48 -0.71 2.87
C PRO A 112 8.98 -1.39 1.60
N VAL A 113 9.60 -0.62 0.74
CA VAL A 113 10.23 -1.14 -0.48
C VAL A 113 11.73 -0.95 -0.32
N MET A 114 12.45 -2.06 -0.24
CA MET A 114 13.88 -2.03 0.03
C MET A 114 14.69 -1.96 -1.25
N PHE A 115 15.65 -1.05 -1.27
CA PHE A 115 16.62 -0.92 -2.37
C PHE A 115 18.01 -1.17 -1.80
N ARG A 116 18.62 -2.24 -2.23
CA ARG A 116 19.97 -2.61 -1.77
C ARG A 116 20.87 -2.88 -2.95
N LEU A 117 22.08 -2.37 -2.85
CA LEU A 117 23.14 -2.69 -3.79
C LEU A 117 23.89 -3.93 -3.28
N GLN A 118 24.32 -4.75 -4.20
CA GLN A 118 25.09 -5.95 -3.86
C GLN A 118 26.58 -5.75 -4.10
#